data_34f3d66a0eb426cc76155b50f5939f76
#
_entry.id   34f3d66a0eb426cc76155b50f5939f76
#
_cell.length_a   1.000
_cell.length_b   1.000
_cell.length_c   1.000
_cell.angle_alpha   90.00
_cell.angle_beta   90.00
_cell.angle_gamma   90.00
#
_symmetry.space_group_name_H-M   'P 1'
#
loop_
_entity.id
_entity.type
_entity.pdbx_description
1 polymer ?
#
loop_
_entity_poly.entity_id
_entity_poly.type
_entity_poly.pdbx_seq_one_letter_code
_entity_poly.pdbx_strand_id
1 'polypeptide(L)'
;MKKFTFLFTLLLGYAVSSQAQNIETKPQTSANVGLEPIKKGNWMVGGSLGNLGYSFEGKAFNIQLQPRAGYFINDGLAVGAQANLGLTAVKDLDNEWGYGIAPFVRYYFPGGATQSSRFFTQGDIGIAGSSKGNDVALAIGANVGYAHFITQSVALEATLGYNYSKANVNMGDKATGLGIGLGFQVYLPGQR
;
A
#
# COMPACT_ATOMS: atom_id res chain seq x y z
N MET A 1 16.53 18.11 11.04
CA MET A 1 15.08 17.83 11.16
C MET A 1 14.19 18.88 10.47
N LYS A 2 14.43 20.19 10.57
CA LYS A 2 13.58 21.25 9.94
C LYS A 2 13.51 21.19 8.38
N LYS A 3 14.56 20.70 7.70
CA LYS A 3 14.60 20.59 6.23
C LYS A 3 13.74 19.45 5.66
N PHE A 4 13.55 18.37 6.42
CA PHE A 4 12.73 17.23 6.00
C PHE A 4 11.23 17.53 6.12
N THR A 5 10.85 18.28 7.14
CA THR A 5 9.44 18.71 7.33
C THR A 5 8.99 19.64 6.20
N PHE A 6 9.89 20.52 5.74
CA PHE A 6 9.59 21.46 4.64
C PHE A 6 9.40 20.75 3.30
N LEU A 7 10.20 19.71 3.01
CA LEU A 7 10.07 18.93 1.78
C LEU A 7 8.76 18.12 1.76
N PHE A 8 8.37 17.55 2.90
CA PHE A 8 7.14 16.77 3.03
C PHE A 8 5.88 17.65 2.89
N THR A 9 5.92 18.89 3.45
CA THR A 9 4.83 19.86 3.32
C THR A 9 4.70 20.36 1.89
N LEU A 10 5.82 20.54 1.18
CA LEU A 10 5.84 20.96 -0.23
C LEU A 10 5.26 19.87 -1.15
N LEU A 11 5.59 18.61 -0.91
CA LEU A 11 5.04 17.44 -1.65
C LEU A 11 3.53 17.27 -1.43
N LEU A 12 3.05 17.45 -0.21
CA LEU A 12 1.61 17.43 0.11
C LEU A 12 0.87 18.61 -0.56
N GLY A 13 1.47 19.80 -0.58
CA GLY A 13 0.91 20.98 -1.23
C GLY A 13 0.75 20.84 -2.75
N TYR A 14 1.69 20.16 -3.41
CA TYR A 14 1.60 19.88 -4.85
C TYR A 14 0.53 18.86 -5.20
N ALA A 15 0.32 17.85 -4.35
CA ALA A 15 -0.71 16.83 -4.56
C ALA A 15 -2.13 17.38 -4.45
N VAL A 16 -2.34 18.42 -3.64
CA VAL A 16 -3.67 19.02 -3.43
C VAL A 16 -4.03 20.01 -4.54
N SER A 17 -3.06 20.72 -5.13
CA SER A 17 -3.33 21.73 -6.15
C SER A 17 -3.65 21.16 -7.54
N SER A 18 -3.34 19.90 -7.83
CA SER A 18 -3.61 19.27 -9.14
C SER A 18 -5.02 18.71 -9.31
N GLN A 19 -5.86 18.69 -8.27
CA GLN A 19 -7.18 18.07 -8.29
C GLN A 19 -8.38 19.05 -8.30
N ALA A 20 -8.12 20.34 -8.49
CA ALA A 20 -9.17 21.37 -8.42
C ALA A 20 -9.94 21.56 -9.74
N GLN A 21 -9.96 20.57 -10.65
CA GLN A 21 -10.70 20.70 -11.90
C GLN A 21 -11.77 19.62 -12.02
N ASN A 22 -13.04 20.09 -11.90
CA ASN A 22 -14.29 19.37 -12.15
C ASN A 22 -14.64 18.21 -11.23
N ILE A 23 -15.07 18.55 -10.02
CA ILE A 23 -15.96 17.67 -9.26
C ILE A 23 -17.37 17.85 -9.85
N GLU A 24 -17.77 17.00 -10.77
CA GLU A 24 -19.20 16.82 -11.04
C GLU A 24 -19.84 16.20 -9.81
N THR A 25 -20.60 17.01 -9.08
CA THR A 25 -21.30 16.66 -7.82
C THR A 25 -22.55 15.80 -8.05
N LYS A 26 -22.53 14.87 -8.99
CA LYS A 26 -23.59 13.87 -9.11
C LYS A 26 -23.17 12.63 -8.32
N PRO A 27 -23.98 12.16 -7.34
CA PRO A 27 -23.76 10.84 -6.76
C PRO A 27 -23.91 9.82 -7.88
N GLN A 28 -22.79 9.33 -8.38
CA GLN A 28 -22.83 8.32 -9.45
C GLN A 28 -23.04 6.95 -8.82
N THR A 29 -24.29 6.57 -8.70
CA THR A 29 -24.73 5.18 -8.42
C THR A 29 -24.75 4.34 -9.70
N SER A 30 -23.83 4.54 -10.65
CA SER A 30 -23.86 3.82 -11.91
C SER A 30 -23.13 2.47 -11.80
N ALA A 31 -23.71 1.49 -12.48
CA ALA A 31 -23.38 0.08 -12.47
C ALA A 31 -21.93 -0.31 -12.88
N ASN A 32 -21.10 0.64 -13.27
CA ASN A 32 -19.75 0.41 -13.81
C ASN A 32 -18.62 1.02 -12.96
N VAL A 33 -18.91 1.48 -11.76
CA VAL A 33 -17.92 2.19 -10.90
C VAL A 33 -16.64 1.39 -10.68
N GLY A 34 -16.71 0.08 -10.58
CA GLY A 34 -15.56 -0.75 -10.29
C GLY A 34 -14.78 -1.28 -11.50
N LEU A 35 -15.19 -1.01 -12.73
CA LEU A 35 -14.51 -1.50 -13.95
C LEU A 35 -13.64 -0.43 -14.60
N GLU A 36 -14.12 0.80 -14.67
CA GLU A 36 -13.39 1.91 -15.31
C GLU A 36 -12.03 2.20 -14.65
N PRO A 37 -11.91 2.17 -13.31
CA PRO A 37 -10.64 2.46 -12.65
C PRO A 37 -9.53 1.46 -12.96
N ILE A 38 -9.87 0.18 -13.17
CA ILE A 38 -8.90 -0.92 -13.34
C ILE A 38 -8.61 -1.25 -14.81
N LYS A 39 -8.88 -0.32 -15.73
CA LYS A 39 -8.59 -0.49 -17.16
C LYS A 39 -7.13 -0.25 -17.49
N LYS A 40 -6.67 -0.95 -18.52
CA LYS A 40 -5.35 -0.74 -19.13
C LYS A 40 -5.09 0.73 -19.39
N GLY A 41 -3.89 1.19 -19.06
CA GLY A 41 -3.46 2.58 -19.24
C GLY A 41 -3.68 3.47 -18.03
N ASN A 42 -4.51 3.07 -17.06
CA ASN A 42 -4.74 3.84 -15.86
C ASN A 42 -3.60 3.66 -14.83
N TRP A 43 -3.49 4.61 -13.92
CA TRP A 43 -2.60 4.57 -12.78
C TRP A 43 -3.36 4.31 -11.50
N MET A 44 -2.72 3.66 -10.56
CA MET A 44 -3.19 3.57 -9.17
C MET A 44 -2.14 4.18 -8.25
N VAL A 45 -2.56 5.04 -7.33
CA VAL A 45 -1.72 5.68 -6.33
C VAL A 45 -2.44 5.65 -4.99
N GLY A 46 -1.76 5.26 -3.94
CA GLY A 46 -2.37 5.22 -2.63
C GLY A 46 -1.47 4.57 -1.60
N GLY A 47 -2.07 3.86 -0.67
CA GLY A 47 -1.31 3.16 0.35
C GLY A 47 -2.20 2.43 1.33
N SER A 48 -1.56 1.73 2.25
CA SER A 48 -2.23 1.06 3.36
C SER A 48 -1.53 1.33 4.67
N LEU A 49 -2.32 1.32 5.73
CA LEU A 49 -1.89 1.22 7.11
C LEU A 49 -2.02 -0.24 7.52
N GLY A 50 -0.96 -0.80 8.02
CA GLY A 50 -0.92 -2.14 8.57
C GLY A 50 -0.26 -2.14 9.92
N ASN A 51 -0.35 -3.25 10.60
CA ASN A 51 0.33 -3.51 11.87
C ASN A 51 0.16 -2.38 12.93
N LEU A 52 -1.02 -1.74 12.93
CA LEU A 52 -1.37 -0.74 13.94
C LEU A 52 -1.73 -1.48 15.21
N GLY A 53 -0.88 -1.41 16.22
CA GLY A 53 -1.10 -2.13 17.46
C GLY A 53 -0.31 -1.59 18.64
N TYR A 54 -0.83 -1.87 19.83
CA TYR A 54 -0.15 -1.61 21.08
C TYR A 54 -0.06 -2.90 21.92
N SER A 55 1.15 -3.31 22.25
CA SER A 55 1.42 -4.43 23.16
C SER A 55 1.45 -3.92 24.59
N PHE A 56 0.49 -4.36 25.41
CA PHE A 56 0.43 -3.98 26.82
C PHE A 56 1.55 -4.61 27.64
N GLU A 57 1.94 -5.85 27.33
CA GLU A 57 3.03 -6.56 28.02
C GLU A 57 4.40 -5.96 27.67
N GLY A 58 4.67 -5.79 26.37
CA GLY A 58 5.92 -5.21 25.87
C GLY A 58 5.97 -3.69 25.92
N LYS A 59 4.86 -3.00 26.27
CA LYS A 59 4.71 -1.53 26.21
C LYS A 59 5.24 -0.97 24.88
N ALA A 60 4.92 -1.67 23.77
CA ALA A 60 5.39 -1.37 22.44
C ALA A 60 4.24 -0.90 21.57
N PHE A 61 4.44 0.18 20.85
CA PHE A 61 3.53 0.68 19.79
C PHE A 61 4.14 0.37 18.44
N ASN A 62 3.33 -0.19 17.54
CA ASN A 62 3.72 -0.50 16.16
C ASN A 62 2.79 0.19 15.20
N ILE A 63 3.36 0.75 14.13
CA ILE A 63 2.63 1.27 12.98
C ILE A 63 3.43 1.00 11.71
N GLN A 64 2.73 0.61 10.65
CA GLN A 64 3.33 0.41 9.33
C GLN A 64 2.53 1.17 8.28
N LEU A 65 3.22 1.97 7.49
CA LEU A 65 2.69 2.70 6.34
C LEU A 65 3.29 2.11 5.06
N GLN A 66 2.43 1.84 4.07
CA GLN A 66 2.82 1.26 2.78
C GLN A 66 2.29 2.10 1.63
N PRO A 67 2.93 3.24 1.29
CA PRO A 67 2.61 3.97 0.08
C PRO A 67 2.94 3.14 -1.16
N ARG A 68 2.10 3.24 -2.20
CA ARG A 68 2.28 2.50 -3.44
C ARG A 68 1.82 3.28 -4.66
N ALA A 69 2.45 2.97 -5.79
CA ALA A 69 2.03 3.43 -7.10
C ALA A 69 2.13 2.28 -8.12
N GLY A 70 1.17 2.18 -9.01
CA GLY A 70 1.12 1.14 -10.03
C GLY A 70 0.48 1.62 -11.32
N TYR A 71 0.72 0.88 -12.38
CA TYR A 71 0.20 1.13 -13.72
C TYR A 71 -0.48 -0.12 -14.25
N PHE A 72 -1.67 0.03 -14.83
CA PHE A 72 -2.43 -1.08 -15.40
C PHE A 72 -1.90 -1.42 -16.81
N ILE A 73 -1.17 -2.53 -16.90
CA ILE A 73 -0.63 -3.05 -18.16
C ILE A 73 -1.68 -3.82 -18.97
N ASN A 74 -2.73 -4.30 -18.29
CA ASN A 74 -3.92 -4.89 -18.88
C ASN A 74 -5.13 -4.61 -17.98
N ASP A 75 -6.35 -4.84 -18.45
CA ASP A 75 -7.55 -4.70 -17.64
C ASP A 75 -7.46 -5.63 -16.42
N GLY A 76 -7.57 -5.04 -15.24
CA GLY A 76 -7.42 -5.74 -13.97
C GLY A 76 -6.00 -6.15 -13.58
N LEU A 77 -4.98 -5.96 -14.42
CA LEU A 77 -3.58 -6.33 -14.12
C LEU A 77 -2.69 -5.10 -14.00
N ALA A 78 -2.21 -4.82 -12.81
CA ALA A 78 -1.31 -3.72 -12.52
C ALA A 78 0.08 -4.21 -12.09
N VAL A 79 1.10 -3.46 -12.48
CA VAL A 79 2.47 -3.58 -12.00
C VAL A 79 2.89 -2.27 -11.35
N GLY A 80 3.72 -2.32 -10.32
CA GLY A 80 4.09 -1.10 -9.62
C GLY A 80 5.18 -1.32 -8.58
N ALA A 81 5.35 -0.32 -7.72
CA ALA A 81 6.24 -0.36 -6.58
C ALA A 81 5.54 0.15 -5.32
N GLN A 82 5.92 -0.41 -4.19
CA GLN A 82 5.51 0.02 -2.87
C GLN A 82 6.71 0.25 -1.98
N ALA A 83 6.64 1.25 -1.10
CA ALA A 83 7.57 1.40 -0.01
C ALA A 83 6.91 0.89 1.29
N ASN A 84 7.74 0.37 2.19
CA ASN A 84 7.32 -0.06 3.52
C ASN A 84 8.04 0.83 4.54
N LEU A 85 7.29 1.50 5.39
CA LEU A 85 7.80 2.36 6.45
C LEU A 85 7.18 1.91 7.77
N GLY A 86 7.99 1.37 8.65
CA GLY A 86 7.56 0.86 9.96
C GLY A 86 8.17 1.67 11.10
N LEU A 87 7.42 1.83 12.17
CA LEU A 87 7.91 2.35 13.44
C LEU A 87 7.48 1.42 14.55
N THR A 88 8.45 0.96 15.34
CA THR A 88 8.24 0.28 16.60
C THR A 88 8.81 1.15 17.72
N ALA A 89 7.93 1.67 18.56
CA ALA A 89 8.30 2.44 19.74
C ALA A 89 8.05 1.62 20.98
N VAL A 90 9.11 1.33 21.74
CA VAL A 90 9.04 0.58 22.99
C VAL A 90 9.37 1.55 24.14
N LYS A 91 8.60 1.47 25.22
CA LYS A 91 8.84 2.31 26.39
C LYS A 91 10.25 2.07 26.95
N ASP A 92 10.95 3.16 27.24
CA ASP A 92 12.30 3.17 27.82
C ASP A 92 13.40 2.56 26.92
N LEU A 93 13.13 2.36 25.61
CA LEU A 93 14.10 1.91 24.62
C LEU A 93 14.10 2.86 23.39
N ASP A 94 15.19 2.81 22.62
CA ASP A 94 15.27 3.54 21.37
C ASP A 94 14.26 3.02 20.35
N ASN A 95 13.60 3.93 19.64
CA ASN A 95 12.67 3.60 18.59
C ASN A 95 13.39 2.87 17.46
N GLU A 96 12.71 1.87 16.91
CA GLU A 96 13.17 1.14 15.73
C GLU A 96 12.36 1.54 14.50
N TRP A 97 13.07 1.91 13.42
CA TRP A 97 12.50 2.21 12.13
C TRP A 97 12.79 1.06 11.16
N GLY A 98 11.73 0.55 10.55
CA GLY A 98 11.82 -0.38 9.43
C GLY A 98 11.58 0.37 8.13
N TYR A 99 12.28 -0.01 7.07
CA TYR A 99 12.10 0.55 5.74
C TYR A 99 12.28 -0.54 4.67
N GLY A 100 11.65 -0.34 3.53
CA GLY A 100 11.79 -1.27 2.42
C GLY A 100 11.17 -0.72 1.15
N ILE A 101 11.52 -1.35 0.05
CA ILE A 101 10.94 -1.11 -1.26
C ILE A 101 10.71 -2.44 -1.97
N ALA A 102 9.55 -2.60 -2.60
CA ALA A 102 9.18 -3.81 -3.29
C ALA A 102 8.39 -3.50 -4.57
N PRO A 103 8.86 -3.92 -5.74
CA PRO A 103 8.00 -4.08 -6.90
C PRO A 103 6.88 -5.08 -6.61
N PHE A 104 5.72 -4.85 -7.19
CA PHE A 104 4.56 -5.74 -7.05
C PHE A 104 3.85 -5.97 -8.37
N VAL A 105 3.13 -7.09 -8.41
CA VAL A 105 2.11 -7.40 -9.42
C VAL A 105 0.79 -7.60 -8.70
N ARG A 106 -0.27 -6.94 -9.18
CA ARG A 106 -1.62 -7.04 -8.62
C ARG A 106 -2.61 -7.41 -9.71
N TYR A 107 -3.47 -8.36 -9.40
CA TYR A 107 -4.54 -8.81 -10.28
C TYR A 107 -5.90 -8.66 -9.60
N TYR A 108 -6.82 -7.95 -10.25
CA TYR A 108 -8.20 -7.80 -9.85
C TYR A 108 -9.06 -8.83 -10.57
N PHE A 109 -9.79 -9.63 -9.82
CA PHE A 109 -10.68 -10.63 -10.40
C PHE A 109 -11.86 -9.96 -11.12
N PRO A 110 -12.25 -10.44 -12.32
CA PRO A 110 -13.31 -9.84 -13.11
C PRO A 110 -14.70 -9.93 -12.45
N GLY A 111 -14.92 -10.94 -11.59
CA GLY A 111 -16.12 -11.08 -10.78
C GLY A 111 -15.93 -10.41 -9.41
N GLY A 112 -16.78 -9.47 -9.05
CA GLY A 112 -16.79 -8.86 -7.71
C GLY A 112 -17.98 -9.33 -6.91
N ALA A 113 -17.96 -9.10 -5.58
CA ALA A 113 -19.11 -9.35 -4.73
C ALA A 113 -20.30 -8.43 -5.09
N THR A 114 -19.99 -7.23 -5.62
CA THR A 114 -20.95 -6.24 -6.12
C THR A 114 -20.36 -5.50 -7.32
N GLN A 115 -21.17 -4.68 -7.98
CA GLN A 115 -20.71 -3.84 -9.09
C GLN A 115 -19.65 -2.80 -8.67
N SER A 116 -19.65 -2.40 -7.40
CA SER A 116 -18.71 -1.44 -6.82
C SER A 116 -17.57 -2.08 -6.04
N SER A 117 -17.33 -3.38 -6.19
CA SER A 117 -16.27 -4.06 -5.43
C SER A 117 -15.52 -5.08 -6.27
N ARG A 118 -14.26 -5.31 -5.93
CA ARG A 118 -13.39 -6.30 -6.56
C ARG A 118 -12.53 -6.98 -5.53
N PHE A 119 -12.40 -8.29 -5.69
CA PHE A 119 -11.33 -9.04 -5.04
C PHE A 119 -10.06 -8.89 -5.85
N PHE A 120 -8.93 -8.90 -5.17
CA PHE A 120 -7.63 -8.89 -5.82
C PHE A 120 -6.63 -9.78 -5.11
N THR A 121 -5.60 -10.17 -5.83
CA THR A 121 -4.39 -10.76 -5.28
C THR A 121 -3.18 -9.91 -5.67
N GLN A 122 -2.18 -9.86 -4.80
CA GLN A 122 -0.93 -9.14 -5.04
C GLN A 122 0.23 -9.97 -4.56
N GLY A 123 1.24 -10.09 -5.42
CA GLY A 123 2.56 -10.60 -5.05
C GLY A 123 3.60 -9.51 -5.11
N ASP A 124 4.52 -9.49 -4.16
CA ASP A 124 5.62 -8.54 -4.12
C ASP A 124 6.92 -9.22 -3.68
N ILE A 125 8.03 -8.71 -4.20
CA ILE A 125 9.37 -9.11 -3.83
C ILE A 125 10.23 -7.87 -3.71
N GLY A 126 10.98 -7.73 -2.63
CA GLY A 126 11.74 -6.51 -2.41
C GLY A 126 12.82 -6.67 -1.37
N ILE A 127 13.31 -5.54 -0.92
CA ILE A 127 14.33 -5.45 0.11
C ILE A 127 13.78 -4.65 1.30
N ALA A 128 14.16 -5.07 2.49
CA ALA A 128 13.80 -4.41 3.73
C ALA A 128 15.02 -4.30 4.66
N GLY A 129 15.04 -3.28 5.47
CA GLY A 129 16.07 -3.05 6.49
C GLY A 129 15.49 -2.39 7.73
N SER A 130 16.29 -2.31 8.79
CA SER A 130 15.91 -1.60 10.00
C SER A 130 17.03 -0.69 10.52
N SER A 131 16.67 0.28 11.35
CA SER A 131 17.63 1.22 11.95
C SER A 131 18.56 0.59 12.98
N LYS A 132 18.20 -0.57 13.52
CA LYS A 132 18.98 -1.30 14.51
C LYS A 132 19.86 -2.40 13.92
N GLY A 133 19.63 -2.75 12.64
CA GLY A 133 20.39 -3.76 11.90
C GLY A 133 21.14 -3.15 10.73
N ASN A 134 22.35 -3.63 10.47
CA ASN A 134 23.11 -3.26 9.26
C ASN A 134 22.76 -4.16 8.06
N ASP A 135 21.87 -5.13 8.24
CA ASP A 135 21.57 -6.15 7.23
C ASP A 135 20.33 -5.76 6.44
N VAL A 136 20.44 -5.93 5.13
CA VAL A 136 19.30 -5.82 4.21
C VAL A 136 18.73 -7.23 4.01
N ALA A 137 17.45 -7.38 4.27
CA ALA A 137 16.72 -8.63 4.11
C ALA A 137 16.01 -8.66 2.76
N LEU A 138 15.97 -9.83 2.13
CA LEU A 138 15.02 -10.12 1.06
C LEU A 138 13.63 -10.30 1.67
N ALA A 139 12.64 -9.59 1.15
CA ALA A 139 11.25 -9.68 1.58
C ALA A 139 10.38 -10.15 0.42
N ILE A 140 9.47 -11.10 0.69
CA ILE A 140 8.51 -11.61 -0.27
C ILE A 140 7.14 -11.54 0.38
N GLY A 141 6.15 -11.00 -0.34
CA GLY A 141 4.77 -10.87 0.12
C GLY A 141 3.78 -11.51 -0.84
N ALA A 142 2.75 -12.12 -0.28
CA ALA A 142 1.58 -12.58 -1.01
C ALA A 142 0.33 -12.12 -0.27
N ASN A 143 -0.53 -11.38 -0.95
CA ASN A 143 -1.68 -10.72 -0.36
C ASN A 143 -2.95 -11.06 -1.15
N VAL A 144 -4.06 -11.20 -0.45
CA VAL A 144 -5.40 -11.19 -1.01
C VAL A 144 -6.17 -10.02 -0.42
N GLY A 145 -7.05 -9.43 -1.18
CA GLY A 145 -7.76 -8.25 -0.70
C GLY A 145 -9.10 -8.02 -1.37
N TYR A 146 -9.82 -7.11 -0.77
CA TYR A 146 -11.12 -6.65 -1.21
C TYR A 146 -11.06 -5.12 -1.34
N ALA A 147 -11.36 -4.62 -2.53
CA ALA A 147 -11.45 -3.21 -2.85
C ALA A 147 -12.92 -2.81 -3.01
N HIS A 148 -13.38 -1.86 -2.23
CA HIS A 148 -14.70 -1.26 -2.34
C HIS A 148 -14.56 0.16 -2.92
N PHE A 149 -15.09 0.37 -4.12
CA PHE A 149 -15.05 1.64 -4.82
C PHE A 149 -16.13 2.56 -4.25
N ILE A 150 -15.72 3.62 -3.56
CA ILE A 150 -16.60 4.65 -3.02
C ILE A 150 -16.90 5.74 -4.05
N THR A 151 -16.03 5.88 -5.05
CA THR A 151 -16.24 6.72 -6.24
C THR A 151 -15.68 5.99 -7.47
N GLN A 152 -15.79 6.58 -8.66
CA GLN A 152 -15.15 6.06 -9.87
C GLN A 152 -13.62 6.04 -9.81
N SER A 153 -13.03 6.82 -8.92
CA SER A 153 -11.58 7.00 -8.85
C SER A 153 -10.98 6.63 -7.49
N VAL A 154 -11.80 6.26 -6.50
CA VAL A 154 -11.31 5.99 -5.14
C VAL A 154 -11.91 4.70 -4.61
N ALA A 155 -11.06 3.82 -4.11
CA ALA A 155 -11.47 2.61 -3.40
C ALA A 155 -10.87 2.55 -1.99
N LEU A 156 -11.63 1.99 -1.07
CA LEU A 156 -11.15 1.51 0.22
C LEU A 156 -10.77 0.05 0.07
N GLU A 157 -9.65 -0.34 0.66
CA GLU A 157 -9.12 -1.70 0.56
C GLU A 157 -8.94 -2.33 1.94
N ALA A 158 -9.31 -3.60 2.03
CA ALA A 158 -8.92 -4.47 3.13
C ALA A 158 -8.05 -5.59 2.55
N THR A 159 -6.93 -5.89 3.20
CA THR A 159 -5.97 -6.90 2.77
C THR A 159 -5.64 -7.88 3.88
N LEU A 160 -5.47 -9.13 3.51
CA LEU A 160 -4.86 -10.17 4.33
C LEU A 160 -3.63 -10.67 3.58
N GLY A 161 -2.47 -10.63 4.23
CA GLY A 161 -1.21 -10.98 3.60
C GLY A 161 -0.35 -11.92 4.43
N TYR A 162 0.44 -12.70 3.72
CA TYR A 162 1.53 -13.49 4.28
C TYR A 162 2.85 -12.88 3.82
N ASN A 163 3.71 -12.55 4.78
CA ASN A 163 5.00 -11.94 4.52
C ASN A 163 6.10 -12.86 5.02
N TYR A 164 7.10 -13.01 4.18
CA TYR A 164 8.33 -13.73 4.48
C TYR A 164 9.52 -12.78 4.30
N SER A 165 10.37 -12.67 5.30
CA SER A 165 11.63 -11.96 5.16
C SER A 165 12.79 -12.82 5.68
N LYS A 166 13.92 -12.73 5.01
CA LYS A 166 15.16 -13.41 5.37
C LYS A 166 16.28 -12.40 5.41
N ALA A 167 16.76 -12.10 6.60
CA ALA A 167 17.99 -11.35 6.79
C ALA A 167 19.17 -12.25 6.47
N ASN A 168 20.01 -11.80 5.53
CA ASN A 168 21.22 -12.47 5.10
C ASN A 168 21.06 -13.94 4.60
N VAL A 169 21.34 -14.16 3.32
CA VAL A 169 21.12 -15.46 2.64
C VAL A 169 21.86 -16.62 3.33
N ASN A 170 22.91 -16.34 4.11
CA ASN A 170 23.78 -17.32 4.76
C ASN A 170 23.53 -17.51 6.27
N MET A 171 22.76 -16.66 6.93
CA MET A 171 22.39 -16.79 8.36
C MET A 171 20.90 -17.02 8.51
N GLY A 172 20.53 -18.03 9.27
CA GLY A 172 19.22 -18.70 9.27
C GLY A 172 18.02 -17.97 9.85
N ASP A 173 18.08 -16.68 10.14
CA ASP A 173 16.96 -15.95 10.75
C ASP A 173 15.89 -15.62 9.72
N LYS A 174 14.76 -16.30 9.85
CA LYS A 174 13.57 -16.13 9.01
C LYS A 174 12.47 -15.50 9.85
N ALA A 175 11.89 -14.43 9.35
CA ALA A 175 10.66 -13.87 9.92
C ALA A 175 9.49 -14.15 8.96
N THR A 176 8.44 -14.74 9.49
CA THR A 176 7.20 -15.02 8.75
C THR A 176 6.01 -14.49 9.55
N GLY A 177 5.02 -13.95 8.89
CA GLY A 177 3.85 -13.43 9.57
C GLY A 177 2.64 -13.25 8.68
N LEU A 178 1.47 -13.35 9.29
CA LEU A 178 0.21 -12.91 8.71
C LEU A 178 -0.03 -11.45 9.09
N GLY A 179 -0.48 -10.65 8.15
CA GLY A 179 -0.78 -9.25 8.36
C GLY A 179 -2.15 -8.87 7.80
N ILE A 180 -2.82 -7.95 8.48
CA ILE A 180 -4.04 -7.32 8.00
C ILE A 180 -3.71 -5.86 7.72
N GLY A 181 -4.20 -5.34 6.59
CA GLY A 181 -4.04 -3.95 6.20
C GLY A 181 -5.35 -3.31 5.78
N LEU A 182 -5.49 -2.04 6.10
CA LEU A 182 -6.56 -1.19 5.60
C LEU A 182 -5.92 -0.06 4.79
N GLY A 183 -6.47 0.22 3.63
CA GLY A 183 -5.89 1.22 2.73
C GLY A 183 -6.91 1.92 1.87
N PHE A 184 -6.40 2.86 1.12
CA PHE A 184 -7.16 3.50 0.05
C PHE A 184 -6.31 3.61 -1.21
N GLN A 185 -6.96 3.57 -2.36
CA GLN A 185 -6.34 3.76 -3.66
C GLN A 185 -7.10 4.81 -4.44
N VAL A 186 -6.34 5.67 -5.10
CA VAL A 186 -6.84 6.63 -6.09
C VAL A 186 -6.43 6.12 -7.46
N TYR A 187 -7.39 6.04 -8.37
CA TYR A 187 -7.18 5.60 -9.74
C TYR A 187 -7.24 6.81 -10.66
N LEU A 188 -6.19 7.02 -11.40
CA LEU A 188 -6.05 8.16 -12.31
C LEU A 188 -6.15 7.66 -13.75
N PRO A 189 -6.97 8.29 -14.59
CA PRO A 189 -7.04 7.93 -16.00
C PRO A 189 -5.68 8.19 -16.66
N GLY A 190 -5.22 7.22 -17.44
CA GLY A 190 -4.04 7.41 -18.28
C GLY A 190 -4.35 8.37 -19.42
N GLN A 191 -3.34 9.08 -19.89
CA GLN A 191 -3.47 9.85 -21.14
C GLN A 191 -3.69 8.87 -22.28
N ARG A 192 -4.79 9.02 -22.99
CA ARG A 192 -5.08 8.34 -24.27
C ARG A 192 -4.53 9.14 -25.42
#